data_6fa348e5de6e82a44d0088a416a8dea2
#
_entry.id   6fa348e5de6e82a44d0088a416a8dea2
#
_cell.length_a   1.000
_cell.length_b   1.000
_cell.length_c   1.000
_cell.angle_alpha   90.00
_cell.angle_beta   90.00
_cell.angle_gamma   90.00
#
_symmetry.space_group_name_H-M   'P 1'
#
loop_
_entity.id
_entity.type
_entity.pdbx_description
1 polymer ?
#
loop_
_entity_poly.entity_id
_entity_poly.type
_entity_poly.pdbx_seq_one_letter_code
_entity_poly.pdbx_strand_id
1 'polypeptide(L)'
;MLRASLLAWCTLLCASACSHAANSTRELSGSGAQSAAASAVPPGVPGSASAPSAQSAIGDPAWRIARLGRPNAIEGWVDRVSVLPGQAVKLYVSTVDHQWRVTAYRMGWYGGALAQRVWQSGSEPGVRQPKPTRSATNTVQTAWRPSLSLPTADWPPGAYLLRLDGQTGQRYVPLTIRSPDTAGRTVLILPVTTWQAYNDWGGYSLYHGPGGLNDFDNRSVAVSFDRPYTADGASDFVGSQLPLIAHAERLGIPLAYATDVDLHDNPQLLAGAVAMISLGHDEYWSTAMRNAVTAARDTGVNLVFLSANAVFRHIRFASSRTGPDRIEINYKRTTDPLYGKKNAEVTVDWREPPLSDPESSLTGAYYECNPVDAPMVITNPHNWLFAGTGAKLGMRLPHLVGSEYDRVNPGVPTPKNIEVITHSPVNCQGANSFADSAYYTVRSGAGVFDAGTSWFPLGLPEAGAKGVVARVIGGELTNLLLAFSAGPAGVAHPAHRNIDALHEFAGDPIWGQ
;
A
#
# COMPACT_ATOMS: atom_id res chain seq x y z
N MET A 1 9.95 40.70 13.24
CA MET A 1 8.94 40.69 14.32
C MET A 1 7.68 40.09 13.76
N LEU A 2 7.12 39.10 14.46
CA LEU A 2 5.88 38.37 14.20
C LEU A 2 5.79 37.58 12.87
N ARG A 3 6.13 36.30 12.95
CA ARG A 3 5.44 35.17 12.32
C ARG A 3 5.91 33.88 13.02
N ALA A 4 5.26 33.54 14.08
CA ALA A 4 5.31 32.23 14.69
C ALA A 4 3.86 31.78 14.95
N SER A 5 3.63 30.49 14.78
CA SER A 5 2.42 29.76 15.17
C SER A 5 1.39 29.55 14.05
N LEU A 6 1.52 28.37 13.40
CA LEU A 6 0.38 27.56 12.94
C LEU A 6 0.92 26.29 12.25
N LEU A 7 1.46 25.34 13.03
CA LEU A 7 1.80 24.00 12.53
C LEU A 7 1.88 23.03 13.73
N ALA A 8 0.70 22.65 14.18
CA ALA A 8 0.58 21.55 15.15
C ALA A 8 -0.86 21.03 15.12
N TRP A 9 -1.24 20.32 14.04
CA TRP A 9 -2.53 19.59 14.02
C TRP A 9 -2.53 18.58 12.85
N CYS A 10 -1.76 17.51 12.96
CA CYS A 10 -1.88 16.39 12.02
C CYS A 10 -1.53 15.02 12.63
N THR A 11 -1.61 14.88 13.96
CA THR A 11 -1.32 13.59 14.60
C THR A 11 -2.40 13.10 15.58
N LEU A 12 -3.64 13.62 15.49
CA LEU A 12 -4.70 13.19 16.44
C LEU A 12 -6.08 13.12 15.78
N LEU A 13 -6.28 12.16 14.86
CA LEU A 13 -7.63 11.81 14.38
C LEU A 13 -7.75 10.34 13.95
N CYS A 14 -7.20 9.43 14.75
CA CYS A 14 -7.50 7.99 14.63
C CYS A 14 -7.82 7.32 15.98
N ALA A 15 -8.46 8.05 16.89
CA ALA A 15 -8.91 7.47 18.15
C ALA A 15 -10.24 8.10 18.58
N SER A 16 -11.35 7.71 17.97
CA SER A 16 -12.70 7.77 18.58
C SER A 16 -13.76 7.33 17.58
N ALA A 17 -14.03 6.03 17.49
CA ALA A 17 -15.32 5.49 17.10
C ALA A 17 -15.43 4.01 17.52
N CYS A 18 -15.51 3.76 18.80
CA CYS A 18 -15.99 2.48 19.31
C CYS A 18 -16.77 2.75 20.61
N SER A 19 -18.08 2.95 20.50
CA SER A 19 -19.00 2.54 21.58
C SER A 19 -20.45 2.55 21.09
N HIS A 20 -21.12 1.44 21.40
CA HIS A 20 -22.56 1.23 21.52
C HIS A 20 -23.42 1.02 20.27
N ALA A 21 -23.75 -0.25 20.04
CA ALA A 21 -25.14 -0.65 19.79
C ALA A 21 -25.35 -2.11 20.22
N ALA A 22 -26.19 -2.28 21.19
CA ALA A 22 -26.68 -3.57 21.69
C ALA A 22 -27.91 -4.06 20.91
N ASN A 23 -27.98 -5.37 20.73
CA ASN A 23 -29.09 -6.28 20.53
C ASN A 23 -30.47 -5.77 20.11
N SER A 24 -31.00 -6.37 19.02
CA SER A 24 -32.32 -7.01 19.07
C SER A 24 -32.45 -8.11 18.03
N THR A 25 -32.68 -9.30 18.50
CA THR A 25 -33.10 -10.52 17.78
C THR A 25 -34.51 -10.40 17.26
N ARG A 26 -34.76 -10.84 16.03
CA ARG A 26 -36.07 -11.39 15.65
C ARG A 26 -35.92 -12.42 14.54
N GLU A 27 -36.23 -13.65 14.84
CA GLU A 27 -36.43 -14.77 13.92
C GLU A 27 -37.64 -14.53 13.02
N LEU A 28 -37.54 -14.95 11.77
CA LEU A 28 -38.68 -15.44 11.00
C LEU A 28 -38.22 -16.50 10.01
N SER A 29 -38.77 -17.69 10.21
CA SER A 29 -38.67 -18.87 9.36
C SER A 29 -39.50 -18.73 8.07
N GLY A 30 -39.04 -19.34 6.98
CA GLY A 30 -39.81 -19.50 5.76
C GLY A 30 -39.12 -20.41 4.74
N SER A 31 -39.62 -21.63 4.65
CA SER A 31 -39.22 -22.71 3.74
C SER A 31 -39.63 -22.46 2.28
N GLY A 32 -38.84 -22.93 1.32
CA GLY A 32 -39.20 -23.04 -0.09
C GLY A 32 -38.16 -23.77 -0.92
N ALA A 33 -38.41 -25.06 -1.17
CA ALA A 33 -37.61 -25.90 -2.06
C ALA A 33 -38.09 -25.77 -3.51
N GLN A 34 -37.17 -25.93 -4.45
CA GLN A 34 -37.28 -26.47 -5.82
C GLN A 34 -36.06 -26.03 -6.65
N SER A 35 -35.43 -26.74 -7.45
CA SER A 35 -35.48 -27.99 -8.19
C SER A 35 -34.22 -27.98 -9.10
N ALA A 36 -33.54 -29.09 -9.22
CA ALA A 36 -32.32 -29.28 -9.97
C ALA A 36 -32.53 -29.27 -11.47
N ALA A 37 -31.57 -28.69 -12.21
CA ALA A 37 -31.31 -29.07 -13.60
C ALA A 37 -29.81 -29.33 -13.74
N ALA A 38 -29.46 -30.58 -14.06
CA ALA A 38 -28.11 -31.04 -14.31
C ALA A 38 -27.69 -30.68 -15.74
N SER A 39 -26.51 -30.10 -15.89
CA SER A 39 -25.78 -30.01 -17.16
C SER A 39 -24.38 -30.57 -17.00
N ALA A 40 -24.00 -31.44 -17.93
CA ALA A 40 -22.81 -32.28 -17.90
C ALA A 40 -21.50 -31.50 -18.01
N VAL A 41 -20.50 -31.93 -17.22
CA VAL A 41 -19.10 -31.45 -17.19
C VAL A 41 -18.24 -32.38 -18.07
N PRO A 42 -17.35 -31.88 -18.93
CA PRO A 42 -16.32 -32.68 -19.59
C PRO A 42 -15.15 -33.04 -18.65
N PRO A 43 -14.40 -34.10 -18.93
CA PRO A 43 -13.43 -34.67 -17.97
C PRO A 43 -12.16 -33.84 -17.79
N GLY A 44 -11.69 -33.81 -16.54
CA GLY A 44 -10.70 -32.95 -15.98
C GLY A 44 -9.26 -33.19 -16.36
N VAL A 45 -8.52 -32.10 -16.22
CA VAL A 45 -7.06 -32.01 -16.10
C VAL A 45 -6.69 -32.25 -14.63
N PRO A 46 -5.56 -32.95 -14.31
CA PRO A 46 -5.19 -33.25 -12.93
C PRO A 46 -4.91 -31.97 -12.14
N GLY A 47 -5.70 -31.72 -11.10
CA GLY A 47 -5.59 -30.53 -10.27
C GLY A 47 -4.36 -30.54 -9.37
N SER A 48 -3.58 -29.48 -9.40
CA SER A 48 -2.74 -29.06 -8.30
C SER A 48 -3.66 -28.71 -7.11
N ALA A 49 -3.36 -29.24 -5.93
CA ALA A 49 -4.13 -28.98 -4.72
C ALA A 49 -4.20 -27.46 -4.45
N SER A 50 -5.36 -26.87 -4.68
CA SER A 50 -5.63 -25.48 -4.32
C SER A 50 -5.62 -25.38 -2.79
N ALA A 51 -4.80 -24.48 -2.24
CA ALA A 51 -4.95 -24.09 -0.84
C ALA A 51 -6.41 -23.66 -0.59
N PRO A 52 -7.00 -23.93 0.60
CA PRO A 52 -8.38 -23.56 0.90
C PRO A 52 -8.55 -22.07 0.67
N SER A 53 -9.58 -21.70 -0.10
CA SER A 53 -9.88 -20.30 -0.37
C SER A 53 -10.12 -19.56 0.95
N ALA A 54 -9.54 -18.37 1.11
CA ALA A 54 -9.71 -17.52 2.30
C ALA A 54 -11.19 -17.19 2.62
N GLN A 55 -12.10 -17.53 1.71
CA GLN A 55 -13.55 -17.37 1.86
C GLN A 55 -14.21 -18.32 2.87
N SER A 56 -13.62 -19.50 3.13
CA SER A 56 -14.22 -20.52 4.04
C SER A 56 -13.48 -20.71 5.36
N ALA A 57 -12.32 -20.07 5.56
CA ALA A 57 -11.55 -20.19 6.77
C ALA A 57 -12.14 -19.33 7.91
N ILE A 58 -12.21 -19.91 9.12
CA ILE A 58 -12.65 -19.18 10.32
C ILE A 58 -11.61 -18.13 10.67
N GLY A 59 -12.02 -16.86 10.68
CA GLY A 59 -11.16 -15.75 11.08
C GLY A 59 -10.98 -15.65 12.60
N ASP A 60 -9.91 -14.98 13.01
CA ASP A 60 -9.57 -14.71 14.41
C ASP A 60 -9.54 -13.20 14.67
N PRO A 61 -10.60 -12.59 15.24
CA PRO A 61 -10.65 -11.15 15.51
C PRO A 61 -9.68 -10.72 16.62
N ALA A 62 -9.09 -11.67 17.35
CA ALA A 62 -8.12 -11.39 18.41
C ALA A 62 -6.76 -10.90 17.89
N TRP A 63 -6.57 -10.76 16.58
CA TRP A 63 -5.34 -10.20 16.01
C TRP A 63 -5.06 -8.77 16.47
N ARG A 64 -6.10 -8.00 16.81
CA ARG A 64 -5.97 -6.59 17.19
C ARG A 64 -5.19 -6.43 18.49
N ILE A 65 -4.33 -5.41 18.54
CA ILE A 65 -3.65 -4.99 19.76
C ILE A 65 -4.71 -4.49 20.76
N ALA A 66 -4.76 -5.12 21.92
CA ALA A 66 -5.63 -4.69 23.02
C ALA A 66 -4.92 -3.70 23.96
N ARG A 67 -3.59 -3.77 24.04
CA ARG A 67 -2.77 -2.91 24.90
C ARG A 67 -1.43 -2.59 24.24
N LEU A 68 -1.31 -1.38 23.74
CA LEU A 68 -0.08 -0.91 23.09
C LEU A 68 1.14 -0.87 24.05
N GLY A 69 0.91 -0.49 25.30
CA GLY A 69 1.97 -0.33 26.29
C GLY A 69 2.77 0.97 26.10
N ARG A 70 3.80 1.15 26.94
CA ARG A 70 4.73 2.27 26.82
C ARG A 70 5.69 2.06 25.64
N PRO A 71 6.29 3.12 25.08
CA PRO A 71 7.42 2.98 24.19
C PRO A 71 8.50 2.07 24.80
N ASN A 72 9.12 1.23 23.99
CA ASN A 72 10.11 0.21 24.39
C ASN A 72 9.62 -0.87 25.37
N ALA A 73 8.31 -1.01 25.62
CA ALA A 73 7.79 -2.12 26.43
C ALA A 73 8.09 -3.47 25.75
N ILE A 74 7.73 -3.58 24.48
CA ILE A 74 8.12 -4.66 23.58
C ILE A 74 8.18 -4.12 22.16
N GLU A 75 9.23 -4.48 21.42
CA GLU A 75 9.49 -4.04 20.04
C GLU A 75 10.20 -5.15 19.28
N GLY A 76 10.04 -5.18 17.96
CA GLY A 76 10.70 -6.19 17.13
C GLY A 76 10.78 -5.84 15.66
N TRP A 77 11.57 -6.62 14.94
CA TRP A 77 11.74 -6.56 13.50
C TRP A 77 12.24 -7.91 12.96
N VAL A 78 12.17 -8.13 11.66
CA VAL A 78 12.60 -9.36 10.98
C VAL A 78 13.74 -9.09 10.00
N ASP A 79 14.65 -10.06 9.83
CA ASP A 79 15.82 -9.93 8.94
C ASP A 79 15.46 -9.93 7.44
N ARG A 80 14.22 -10.22 7.09
CA ARG A 80 13.70 -10.19 5.72
C ARG A 80 12.29 -9.61 5.71
N VAL A 81 12.00 -8.69 4.81
CA VAL A 81 10.64 -8.10 4.64
C VAL A 81 9.69 -9.10 3.97
N SER A 82 10.25 -9.97 3.14
CA SER A 82 9.51 -11.06 2.48
C SER A 82 10.33 -12.34 2.39
N VAL A 83 9.65 -13.48 2.35
CA VAL A 83 10.22 -14.81 2.15
C VAL A 83 9.27 -15.72 1.38
N LEU A 84 9.80 -16.72 0.69
CA LEU A 84 8.99 -17.84 0.21
C LEU A 84 8.60 -18.77 1.36
N PRO A 85 7.49 -19.53 1.26
CA PRO A 85 7.16 -20.56 2.23
C PRO A 85 8.35 -21.49 2.51
N GLY A 86 8.65 -21.75 3.77
CA GLY A 86 9.77 -22.58 4.20
C GLY A 86 11.13 -21.91 4.28
N GLN A 87 11.29 -20.68 3.80
CA GLN A 87 12.52 -19.94 4.00
C GLN A 87 12.65 -19.43 5.44
N ALA A 88 13.87 -19.52 5.99
CA ALA A 88 14.14 -19.09 7.36
C ALA A 88 13.98 -17.58 7.52
N VAL A 89 13.30 -17.17 8.60
CA VAL A 89 13.16 -15.78 9.04
C VAL A 89 13.59 -15.69 10.50
N LYS A 90 14.45 -14.74 10.81
CA LYS A 90 14.85 -14.43 12.18
C LYS A 90 14.07 -13.25 12.69
N LEU A 91 13.43 -13.43 13.84
CA LEU A 91 12.73 -12.39 14.57
C LEU A 91 13.64 -11.85 15.67
N TYR A 92 13.78 -10.55 15.73
CA TYR A 92 14.55 -9.80 16.72
C TYR A 92 13.58 -9.05 17.62
N VAL A 93 13.64 -9.31 18.93
CA VAL A 93 12.74 -8.73 19.91
C VAL A 93 13.53 -8.13 21.06
N SER A 94 13.13 -6.93 21.47
CA SER A 94 13.57 -6.27 22.70
C SER A 94 12.37 -6.04 23.59
N THR A 95 12.45 -6.45 24.85
CA THR A 95 11.39 -6.22 25.82
C THR A 95 11.92 -6.00 27.23
N VAL A 96 11.13 -5.30 28.06
CA VAL A 96 11.37 -5.15 29.50
C VAL A 96 10.74 -6.26 30.32
N ASP A 97 9.85 -7.04 29.71
CA ASP A 97 9.16 -8.15 30.36
C ASP A 97 10.06 -9.38 30.48
N HIS A 98 9.83 -10.22 31.48
CA HIS A 98 10.59 -11.45 31.67
C HIS A 98 10.28 -12.51 30.60
N GLN A 99 9.08 -12.48 30.06
CA GLN A 99 8.59 -13.41 29.05
C GLN A 99 7.70 -12.69 28.04
N TRP A 100 7.71 -13.20 26.81
CA TRP A 100 6.86 -12.74 25.72
C TRP A 100 6.46 -13.90 24.82
N ARG A 101 5.57 -13.65 23.88
CA ARG A 101 5.10 -14.59 22.88
C ARG A 101 4.91 -13.87 21.57
N VAL A 102 5.00 -14.59 20.45
CA VAL A 102 4.57 -14.09 19.14
C VAL A 102 3.45 -14.93 18.58
N THR A 103 2.45 -14.28 18.03
CA THR A 103 1.36 -14.90 17.28
C THR A 103 1.40 -14.39 15.83
N ALA A 104 1.49 -15.31 14.86
CA ALA A 104 1.46 -14.96 13.44
C ALA A 104 0.03 -14.99 12.92
N TYR A 105 -0.42 -13.86 12.42
CA TYR A 105 -1.71 -13.69 11.76
C TYR A 105 -1.51 -13.45 10.28
N ARG A 106 -2.11 -14.29 9.43
CA ARG A 106 -2.27 -13.97 8.01
C ARG A 106 -3.44 -13.01 7.87
N MET A 107 -3.19 -11.88 7.24
CA MET A 107 -4.16 -10.80 7.06
C MET A 107 -4.93 -10.99 5.75
N GLY A 108 -6.24 -10.72 5.75
CA GLY A 108 -7.10 -10.90 4.59
C GLY A 108 -8.59 -10.81 4.93
N TRP A 109 -9.47 -11.40 4.12
CA TRP A 109 -10.91 -11.24 4.31
C TRP A 109 -11.49 -12.02 5.51
N TYR A 110 -11.38 -13.35 5.52
CA TYR A 110 -11.85 -14.26 6.59
C TYR A 110 -13.26 -13.94 7.14
N GLY A 111 -14.23 -13.75 6.24
CA GLY A 111 -15.60 -13.41 6.66
C GLY A 111 -15.74 -12.07 7.39
N GLY A 112 -14.81 -11.14 7.20
CA GLY A 112 -14.76 -9.82 7.85
C GLY A 112 -13.97 -9.79 9.15
N ALA A 113 -13.41 -10.92 9.63
CA ALA A 113 -12.51 -10.93 10.78
C ALA A 113 -11.15 -10.28 10.49
N LEU A 114 -10.78 -10.15 9.20
CA LEU A 114 -9.59 -9.52 8.65
C LEU A 114 -8.28 -10.25 8.94
N ALA A 115 -8.29 -11.35 9.68
CA ALA A 115 -7.11 -12.14 9.94
C ALA A 115 -7.46 -13.58 10.32
N GLN A 116 -6.49 -14.48 10.09
CA GLN A 116 -6.47 -15.84 10.58
C GLN A 116 -5.17 -16.10 11.32
N ARG A 117 -5.25 -16.67 12.51
CA ARG A 117 -4.07 -17.13 13.24
C ARG A 117 -3.52 -18.39 12.57
N VAL A 118 -2.26 -18.34 12.14
CA VAL A 118 -1.59 -19.48 11.49
C VAL A 118 -0.60 -20.18 12.42
N TRP A 119 -0.01 -19.44 13.36
CA TRP A 119 0.97 -19.99 14.28
C TRP A 119 1.11 -19.15 15.54
N GLN A 120 1.63 -19.77 16.61
CA GLN A 120 1.96 -19.10 17.87
C GLN A 120 3.17 -19.76 18.52
N SER A 121 4.11 -18.96 19.05
CA SER A 121 5.24 -19.49 19.82
C SER A 121 4.83 -19.99 21.19
N GLY A 122 5.74 -20.73 21.84
CA GLY A 122 5.74 -20.88 23.29
C GLY A 122 5.96 -19.55 24.02
N SER A 123 6.24 -19.66 25.31
CA SER A 123 6.74 -18.53 26.11
C SER A 123 8.22 -18.37 25.86
N GLU A 124 8.65 -17.23 25.38
CA GLU A 124 10.03 -16.90 25.06
C GLU A 124 10.64 -16.03 26.17
N PRO A 125 11.94 -16.20 26.49
CA PRO A 125 12.59 -15.36 27.48
C PRO A 125 12.73 -13.92 27.00
N GLY A 126 12.37 -12.96 27.85
CA GLY A 126 12.51 -11.55 27.57
C GLY A 126 13.94 -11.05 27.73
N VAL A 127 14.41 -10.28 26.78
CA VAL A 127 15.74 -9.67 26.77
C VAL A 127 15.61 -8.22 26.34
N ARG A 128 16.23 -7.33 27.11
CA ARG A 128 16.43 -5.96 26.69
C ARG A 128 17.66 -5.88 25.80
N GLN A 129 17.44 -5.61 24.51
CA GLN A 129 18.48 -5.53 23.50
C GLN A 129 19.28 -4.20 23.61
N PRO A 130 20.48 -4.12 23.03
CA PRO A 130 21.27 -2.89 23.02
C PRO A 130 20.54 -1.71 22.39
N LYS A 131 20.87 -0.50 22.82
CA LYS A 131 20.38 0.73 22.19
C LYS A 131 20.78 0.78 20.72
N PRO A 132 19.96 1.43 19.85
CA PRO A 132 20.32 1.60 18.44
C PRO A 132 21.59 2.47 18.29
N THR A 133 22.26 2.30 17.17
CA THR A 133 23.33 3.17 16.71
C THR A 133 22.83 4.10 15.61
N ARG A 134 23.47 5.23 15.42
CA ARG A 134 23.18 6.20 14.37
C ARG A 134 24.46 6.53 13.61
N SER A 135 24.40 6.47 12.27
CA SER A 135 25.51 6.79 11.37
C SER A 135 25.65 8.31 11.16
N ALA A 136 26.68 8.70 10.41
CA ALA A 136 26.85 10.09 9.96
C ALA A 136 25.74 10.58 9.01
N THR A 137 25.03 9.67 8.34
CA THR A 137 23.86 9.97 7.50
C THR A 137 22.54 9.93 8.27
N ASN A 138 22.62 9.97 9.60
CA ASN A 138 21.48 9.84 10.53
C ASN A 138 20.70 8.53 10.39
N THR A 139 21.28 7.50 9.76
CA THR A 139 20.66 6.18 9.65
C THR A 139 20.67 5.47 11.00
N VAL A 140 19.47 5.19 11.52
CA VAL A 140 19.29 4.47 12.79
C VAL A 140 19.20 2.97 12.50
N GLN A 141 20.04 2.19 13.20
CA GLN A 141 20.09 0.72 13.10
C GLN A 141 20.24 0.09 14.47
N THR A 142 19.76 -1.15 14.61
CA THR A 142 19.98 -1.94 15.81
C THR A 142 21.08 -2.99 15.60
N ALA A 143 21.79 -3.32 16.67
CA ALA A 143 22.74 -4.43 16.71
C ALA A 143 22.19 -5.62 17.54
N TRP A 144 20.88 -5.83 17.45
CA TRP A 144 20.20 -6.88 18.23
C TRP A 144 20.63 -8.27 17.81
N ARG A 145 20.48 -9.22 18.72
CA ARG A 145 20.64 -10.65 18.46
C ARG A 145 19.28 -11.23 18.09
N PRO A 146 19.23 -12.25 17.21
CA PRO A 146 17.99 -12.97 16.93
C PRO A 146 17.39 -13.54 18.22
N SER A 147 16.10 -13.39 18.39
CA SER A 147 15.34 -13.92 19.53
C SER A 147 14.69 -15.25 19.20
N LEU A 148 14.24 -15.42 17.95
CA LEU A 148 13.52 -16.62 17.49
C LEU A 148 13.69 -16.80 16.00
N SER A 149 13.66 -18.07 15.52
CA SER A 149 13.49 -18.42 14.11
C SER A 149 12.05 -18.86 13.86
N LEU A 150 11.41 -18.28 12.83
CA LEU A 150 10.00 -18.53 12.51
C LEU A 150 9.86 -19.76 11.60
N PRO A 151 8.93 -20.71 11.89
CA PRO A 151 8.71 -21.91 11.09
C PRO A 151 7.73 -21.63 9.94
N THR A 152 8.17 -21.01 8.87
CA THR A 152 7.31 -20.53 7.77
C THR A 152 6.88 -21.61 6.76
N ALA A 153 7.24 -22.89 6.95
CA ALA A 153 7.04 -23.95 5.96
C ALA A 153 5.57 -24.12 5.55
N ASP A 154 4.67 -24.06 6.51
CA ASP A 154 3.22 -24.28 6.29
C ASP A 154 2.43 -22.95 6.25
N TRP A 155 3.12 -21.81 6.13
CA TRP A 155 2.44 -20.52 6.07
C TRP A 155 2.03 -20.22 4.62
N PRO A 156 0.73 -20.08 4.35
CA PRO A 156 0.26 -19.71 3.01
C PRO A 156 0.79 -18.31 2.57
N PRO A 157 1.01 -18.08 1.28
CA PRO A 157 1.33 -16.74 0.78
C PRO A 157 0.31 -15.70 1.24
N GLY A 158 0.79 -14.50 1.60
CA GLY A 158 -0.04 -13.41 2.10
C GLY A 158 0.75 -12.38 2.88
N ALA A 159 0.05 -11.31 3.28
CA ALA A 159 0.55 -10.35 4.25
C ALA A 159 0.35 -10.87 5.67
N TYR A 160 1.32 -10.67 6.54
CA TYR A 160 1.30 -11.14 7.91
C TYR A 160 1.58 -10.02 8.91
N LEU A 161 0.91 -10.10 10.05
CA LEU A 161 1.27 -9.38 11.25
C LEU A 161 1.71 -10.38 12.32
N LEU A 162 2.96 -10.28 12.72
CA LEU A 162 3.51 -11.00 13.87
C LEU A 162 3.21 -10.14 15.09
N ARG A 163 2.19 -10.50 15.88
CA ARG A 163 1.88 -9.76 17.10
C ARG A 163 2.74 -10.27 18.24
N LEU A 164 3.58 -9.40 18.73
CA LEU A 164 4.36 -9.61 19.94
C LEU A 164 3.50 -9.31 21.17
N ASP A 165 3.38 -10.27 22.07
CA ASP A 165 2.57 -10.19 23.28
C ASP A 165 3.48 -10.26 24.50
N GLY A 166 3.74 -9.12 25.18
CA GLY A 166 4.39 -9.02 26.46
C GLY A 166 3.39 -8.76 27.58
N GLN A 167 3.86 -8.80 28.83
CA GLN A 167 3.03 -8.47 30.01
C GLN A 167 2.66 -6.97 30.04
N THR A 168 3.56 -6.10 29.57
CA THR A 168 3.41 -4.64 29.63
C THR A 168 2.94 -3.99 28.34
N GLY A 169 2.94 -4.71 27.21
CA GLY A 169 2.52 -4.16 25.94
C GLY A 169 2.48 -5.18 24.80
N GLN A 170 1.95 -4.75 23.68
CA GLN A 170 1.87 -5.50 22.41
C GLN A 170 2.39 -4.63 21.27
N ARG A 171 2.97 -5.26 20.22
CA ARG A 171 3.43 -4.62 18.98
C ARG A 171 3.26 -5.57 17.81
N TYR A 172 3.14 -5.01 16.61
CA TYR A 172 3.23 -5.77 15.38
C TYR A 172 4.63 -5.73 14.78
N VAL A 173 4.96 -6.79 14.05
CA VAL A 173 6.07 -6.84 13.11
C VAL A 173 5.51 -7.35 11.79
N PRO A 174 5.49 -6.54 10.72
CA PRO A 174 5.03 -6.97 9.41
C PRO A 174 5.99 -7.99 8.78
N LEU A 175 5.43 -8.93 8.03
CA LEU A 175 6.15 -9.89 7.22
C LEU A 175 5.30 -10.28 6.00
N THR A 176 5.91 -10.46 4.84
CA THR A 176 5.22 -11.01 3.67
C THR A 176 5.70 -12.44 3.40
N ILE A 177 4.77 -13.39 3.32
CA ILE A 177 5.06 -14.70 2.72
C ILE A 177 4.70 -14.54 1.24
N ARG A 178 5.72 -14.35 0.39
CA ARG A 178 5.50 -14.09 -1.03
C ARG A 178 5.08 -15.34 -1.77
N SER A 179 4.33 -15.15 -2.84
CA SER A 179 3.90 -16.23 -3.71
C SER A 179 5.06 -16.78 -4.53
N PRO A 180 5.23 -18.10 -4.64
CA PRO A 180 6.29 -18.69 -5.43
C PRO A 180 6.07 -18.52 -6.94
N ASP A 181 4.84 -18.27 -7.38
CA ASP A 181 4.43 -18.09 -8.76
C ASP A 181 3.40 -16.96 -8.87
N THR A 182 3.54 -16.11 -9.88
CA THR A 182 2.67 -14.97 -10.19
C THR A 182 1.91 -15.11 -11.50
N ALA A 183 2.24 -16.12 -12.32
CA ALA A 183 1.62 -16.32 -13.62
C ALA A 183 0.10 -16.55 -13.51
N GLY A 184 -0.68 -15.83 -14.33
CA GLY A 184 -2.14 -15.87 -14.31
C GLY A 184 -2.78 -15.26 -13.05
N ARG A 185 -2.03 -14.52 -12.25
CA ARG A 185 -2.51 -13.96 -10.97
C ARG A 185 -2.47 -12.43 -10.97
N THR A 186 -3.31 -11.84 -10.14
CA THR A 186 -3.20 -10.44 -9.74
C THR A 186 -2.21 -10.34 -8.58
N VAL A 187 -1.11 -9.61 -8.77
CA VAL A 187 -0.02 -9.50 -7.81
C VAL A 187 -0.26 -8.27 -6.93
N LEU A 188 -0.43 -8.49 -5.62
CA LEU A 188 -0.53 -7.44 -4.62
C LEU A 188 0.87 -7.07 -4.13
N ILE A 189 1.28 -5.82 -4.33
CA ILE A 189 2.59 -5.29 -3.92
C ILE A 189 2.42 -4.48 -2.65
N LEU A 190 3.13 -4.90 -1.59
CA LEU A 190 3.18 -4.18 -0.31
C LEU A 190 4.31 -3.15 -0.36
N PRO A 191 4.04 -1.85 -0.08
CA PRO A 191 4.99 -0.75 -0.24
C PRO A 191 5.90 -0.61 1.00
N VAL A 192 6.73 -1.61 1.26
CA VAL A 192 7.55 -1.66 2.49
C VAL A 192 8.66 -0.60 2.50
N THR A 193 9.08 -0.11 1.34
CA THR A 193 10.01 1.03 1.22
C THR A 193 9.36 2.30 1.74
N THR A 194 8.13 2.58 1.33
CA THR A 194 7.38 3.75 1.81
C THR A 194 7.15 3.68 3.32
N TRP A 195 6.77 2.52 3.87
CA TRP A 195 6.66 2.38 5.32
C TRP A 195 7.99 2.70 6.02
N GLN A 196 9.12 2.25 5.47
CA GLN A 196 10.43 2.48 6.09
C GLN A 196 10.89 3.92 5.94
N ALA A 197 10.57 4.59 4.83
CA ALA A 197 10.87 5.99 4.60
C ALA A 197 10.24 6.92 5.65
N TYR A 198 9.01 6.61 6.08
CA TYR A 198 8.27 7.35 7.11
C TYR A 198 8.52 6.86 8.54
N ASN A 199 9.13 5.69 8.71
CA ASN A 199 9.40 5.12 10.02
C ASN A 199 10.37 6.00 10.83
N ASP A 200 9.88 6.70 11.84
CA ASP A 200 10.66 7.59 12.71
C ASP A 200 11.18 6.91 13.98
N TRP A 201 11.11 5.58 14.07
CA TRP A 201 11.65 4.84 15.21
C TRP A 201 13.12 5.20 15.46
N GLY A 202 13.42 5.56 16.69
CA GLY A 202 14.74 6.06 17.07
C GLY A 202 14.96 7.55 16.78
N GLY A 203 13.88 8.28 16.41
CA GLY A 203 13.87 9.74 16.24
C GLY A 203 14.29 10.25 14.86
N TYR A 204 14.43 9.36 13.87
CA TYR A 204 14.88 9.74 12.53
C TYR A 204 14.17 8.92 11.43
N SER A 205 13.73 9.62 10.38
CA SER A 205 13.21 9.03 9.14
C SER A 205 13.70 9.84 7.92
N LEU A 206 13.20 9.55 6.72
CA LEU A 206 13.47 10.41 5.54
C LEU A 206 12.73 11.77 5.62
N TYR A 207 11.99 12.04 6.68
CA TYR A 207 11.29 13.30 6.94
C TYR A 207 11.57 13.86 8.35
N HIS A 208 11.97 13.03 9.28
CA HIS A 208 12.09 13.35 10.70
C HIS A 208 13.56 13.45 11.13
N GLY A 209 13.89 14.52 11.86
CA GLY A 209 15.16 14.76 12.52
C GLY A 209 14.92 15.32 13.94
N PRO A 210 15.95 15.82 14.63
CA PRO A 210 15.85 16.36 15.99
C PRO A 210 14.85 17.51 16.14
N GLY A 211 14.60 18.26 15.05
CA GLY A 211 13.59 19.32 14.97
C GLY A 211 12.17 18.84 14.75
N GLY A 212 11.94 17.53 14.66
CA GLY A 212 10.64 16.93 14.40
C GLY A 212 10.38 16.59 12.94
N LEU A 213 9.09 16.47 12.56
CA LEU A 213 8.67 16.23 11.19
C LEU A 213 9.05 17.43 10.30
N ASN A 214 9.48 17.14 9.05
CA ASN A 214 9.95 18.13 8.08
C ASN A 214 11.27 18.84 8.44
N ASP A 215 12.06 18.24 9.33
CA ASP A 215 13.44 18.69 9.59
C ASP A 215 14.38 18.22 8.46
N PHE A 216 14.19 18.80 7.27
CA PHE A 216 14.88 18.37 6.05
C PHE A 216 16.40 18.54 6.08
N ASP A 217 16.93 19.37 6.94
CA ASP A 217 18.39 19.59 7.05
C ASP A 217 19.06 18.55 7.95
N ASN A 218 18.34 18.03 8.95
CA ASN A 218 18.88 17.09 9.93
C ASN A 218 18.24 15.70 9.90
N ARG A 219 17.32 15.45 8.95
CA ARG A 219 16.69 14.14 8.75
C ARG A 219 17.69 13.05 8.35
N SER A 220 17.25 11.80 8.35
CA SER A 220 18.01 10.74 7.68
C SER A 220 18.02 10.93 6.16
N VAL A 221 19.14 10.60 5.52
CA VAL A 221 19.24 10.42 4.05
C VAL A 221 19.27 8.93 3.68
N ALA A 222 19.23 8.06 4.68
CA ALA A 222 19.07 6.63 4.50
C ALA A 222 18.35 6.05 5.74
N VAL A 223 17.51 5.05 5.53
CA VAL A 223 16.77 4.35 6.58
C VAL A 223 17.04 2.85 6.50
N SER A 224 16.99 2.17 7.63
CA SER A 224 17.33 0.75 7.72
C SER A 224 16.13 -0.09 8.08
N PHE A 225 15.97 -1.24 7.40
CA PHE A 225 15.02 -2.28 7.80
C PHE A 225 15.48 -3.07 9.05
N ASP A 226 16.70 -2.83 9.56
CA ASP A 226 17.22 -3.48 10.76
C ASP A 226 16.84 -2.71 12.03
N ARG A 227 15.56 -2.34 12.12
CA ARG A 227 14.97 -1.63 13.27
C ARG A 227 13.47 -1.86 13.35
N PRO A 228 12.84 -1.74 14.54
CA PRO A 228 11.38 -1.75 14.67
C PRO A 228 10.70 -0.65 13.87
N TYR A 229 9.42 -0.84 13.58
CA TYR A 229 8.55 0.25 13.16
C TYR A 229 8.02 1.02 14.38
N THR A 230 7.74 2.32 14.18
CA THR A 230 7.18 3.21 15.19
C THR A 230 5.73 2.83 15.56
N ALA A 231 5.15 3.54 16.52
CA ALA A 231 3.77 3.38 17.01
C ALA A 231 3.43 1.93 17.37
N ASP A 232 2.42 1.35 16.75
CA ASP A 232 2.00 -0.05 16.94
C ASP A 232 2.81 -1.06 16.09
N GLY A 233 3.62 -0.56 15.17
CA GLY A 233 4.45 -1.35 14.26
C GLY A 233 3.84 -1.61 12.90
N ALA A 234 2.55 -1.26 12.64
CA ALA A 234 1.86 -1.57 11.39
C ALA A 234 0.69 -0.63 11.06
N SER A 235 0.67 0.61 11.59
CA SER A 235 -0.48 1.52 11.43
C SER A 235 -0.84 1.78 9.98
N ASP A 236 0.17 2.00 9.11
CA ASP A 236 -0.05 2.26 7.68
C ASP A 236 -0.66 1.04 6.98
N PHE A 237 -0.13 -0.16 7.28
CA PHE A 237 -0.67 -1.41 6.74
C PHE A 237 -2.13 -1.61 7.15
N VAL A 238 -2.44 -1.46 8.43
CA VAL A 238 -3.80 -1.70 8.96
C VAL A 238 -4.79 -0.68 8.41
N GLY A 239 -4.37 0.59 8.26
CA GLY A 239 -5.24 1.69 7.82
C GLY A 239 -5.50 1.71 6.31
N SER A 240 -4.51 1.33 5.51
CA SER A 240 -4.57 1.52 4.05
C SER A 240 -4.53 0.22 3.26
N GLN A 241 -3.59 -0.69 3.53
CA GLN A 241 -3.40 -1.87 2.71
C GLN A 241 -4.36 -3.01 3.06
N LEU A 242 -4.63 -3.23 4.35
CA LEU A 242 -5.51 -4.32 4.80
C LEU A 242 -6.92 -4.25 4.22
N PRO A 243 -7.61 -3.09 4.16
CA PRO A 243 -8.90 -2.98 3.48
C PRO A 243 -8.86 -3.40 2.00
N LEU A 244 -7.81 -3.00 1.26
CA LEU A 244 -7.61 -3.35 -0.14
C LEU A 244 -7.39 -4.86 -0.32
N ILE A 245 -6.53 -5.46 0.50
CA ILE A 245 -6.28 -6.91 0.51
C ILE A 245 -7.58 -7.68 0.81
N ALA A 246 -8.30 -7.26 1.85
CA ALA A 246 -9.54 -7.91 2.25
C ALA A 246 -10.61 -7.82 1.14
N HIS A 247 -10.71 -6.67 0.46
CA HIS A 247 -11.60 -6.50 -0.68
C HIS A 247 -11.24 -7.43 -1.84
N ALA A 248 -9.96 -7.49 -2.22
CA ALA A 248 -9.48 -8.38 -3.28
C ALA A 248 -9.70 -9.87 -2.96
N GLU A 249 -9.39 -10.31 -1.73
CA GLU A 249 -9.62 -11.69 -1.30
C GLU A 249 -11.11 -12.06 -1.26
N ARG A 250 -11.98 -11.12 -0.87
CA ARG A 250 -13.43 -11.32 -0.86
C ARG A 250 -13.99 -11.62 -2.25
N LEU A 251 -13.37 -11.09 -3.31
CA LEU A 251 -13.78 -11.35 -4.69
C LEU A 251 -13.40 -12.75 -5.17
N GLY A 252 -12.47 -13.43 -4.50
CA GLY A 252 -12.04 -14.78 -4.87
C GLY A 252 -11.23 -14.86 -6.16
N ILE A 253 -10.67 -13.75 -6.65
CA ILE A 253 -9.79 -13.74 -7.81
C ILE A 253 -8.43 -14.38 -7.47
N PRO A 254 -7.71 -14.97 -8.46
CA PRO A 254 -6.38 -15.51 -8.21
C PRO A 254 -5.39 -14.42 -7.81
N LEU A 255 -4.90 -14.47 -6.57
CA LEU A 255 -3.98 -13.48 -6.01
C LEU A 255 -2.58 -14.05 -5.83
N ALA A 256 -1.58 -13.18 -5.96
CA ALA A 256 -0.21 -13.40 -5.50
C ALA A 256 0.23 -12.22 -4.64
N TYR A 257 1.23 -12.43 -3.78
CA TYR A 257 1.73 -11.45 -2.84
C TYR A 257 3.24 -11.27 -3.00
N ALA A 258 3.69 -10.03 -3.00
CA ALA A 258 5.09 -9.64 -3.00
C ALA A 258 5.24 -8.26 -2.35
N THR A 259 6.48 -7.81 -2.20
CA THR A 259 6.83 -6.45 -1.78
C THR A 259 7.49 -5.69 -2.92
N ASP A 260 7.58 -4.39 -2.80
CA ASP A 260 8.37 -3.52 -3.68
C ASP A 260 9.85 -3.90 -3.70
N VAL A 261 10.44 -4.36 -2.55
CA VAL A 261 11.80 -4.93 -2.51
C VAL A 261 11.91 -6.18 -3.38
N ASP A 262 10.88 -7.03 -3.43
CA ASP A 262 10.87 -8.20 -4.34
C ASP A 262 10.85 -7.78 -5.82
N LEU A 263 10.20 -6.66 -6.16
CA LEU A 263 10.27 -6.08 -7.52
C LEU A 263 11.67 -5.56 -7.84
N HIS A 264 12.39 -5.02 -6.84
CA HIS A 264 13.79 -4.62 -7.00
C HIS A 264 14.69 -5.81 -7.30
N ASP A 265 14.54 -6.88 -6.52
CA ASP A 265 15.41 -8.05 -6.55
C ASP A 265 15.15 -8.95 -7.76
N ASN A 266 13.91 -8.97 -8.27
CA ASN A 266 13.50 -9.86 -9.35
C ASN A 266 12.78 -9.12 -10.49
N PRO A 267 13.50 -8.72 -11.55
CA PRO A 267 12.88 -8.05 -12.70
C PRO A 267 11.82 -8.89 -13.44
N GLN A 268 11.78 -10.20 -13.21
CA GLN A 268 10.81 -11.12 -13.82
C GLN A 268 9.62 -11.45 -12.89
N LEU A 269 9.52 -10.79 -11.74
CA LEU A 269 8.46 -11.08 -10.75
C LEU A 269 7.05 -11.02 -11.37
N LEU A 270 6.81 -10.11 -12.30
CA LEU A 270 5.52 -9.91 -12.95
C LEU A 270 5.37 -10.68 -14.28
N ALA A 271 6.32 -11.53 -14.63
CA ALA A 271 6.25 -12.29 -15.88
C ALA A 271 5.04 -13.23 -15.90
N GLY A 272 4.13 -13.04 -16.88
CA GLY A 272 2.89 -13.82 -16.99
C GLY A 272 1.79 -13.47 -15.98
N ALA A 273 2.00 -12.49 -15.09
CA ALA A 273 0.93 -11.96 -14.25
C ALA A 273 -0.16 -11.29 -15.12
N VAL A 274 -1.39 -11.22 -14.62
CA VAL A 274 -2.50 -10.54 -15.32
C VAL A 274 -2.64 -9.09 -14.87
N ALA A 275 -2.31 -8.80 -13.61
CA ALA A 275 -2.30 -7.44 -13.08
C ALA A 275 -1.28 -7.30 -11.94
N MET A 276 -0.82 -6.06 -11.73
CA MET A 276 -0.08 -5.62 -10.53
C MET A 276 -0.89 -4.52 -9.84
N ILE A 277 -1.00 -4.63 -8.52
CA ILE A 277 -1.67 -3.64 -7.68
C ILE A 277 -0.68 -3.12 -6.65
N SER A 278 -0.33 -1.84 -6.77
CA SER A 278 0.35 -1.08 -5.74
C SER A 278 -0.67 -0.74 -4.64
N LEU A 279 -0.44 -1.24 -3.43
CA LEU A 279 -1.38 -1.19 -2.32
C LEU A 279 -1.20 0.09 -1.49
N GLY A 280 -2.05 1.08 -1.68
CA GLY A 280 -2.00 2.32 -0.91
C GLY A 280 -0.78 3.18 -1.27
N HIS A 281 -0.30 3.99 -0.31
CA HIS A 281 0.81 4.92 -0.53
C HIS A 281 2.12 4.19 -0.86
N ASP A 282 2.64 4.38 -2.08
CA ASP A 282 3.79 3.66 -2.64
C ASP A 282 4.74 4.63 -3.38
N GLU A 283 5.35 5.52 -2.60
CA GLU A 283 6.09 6.70 -3.05
C GLU A 283 7.53 6.38 -3.50
N TYR A 284 8.20 5.38 -2.88
CA TYR A 284 9.65 5.18 -2.94
C TYR A 284 10.05 4.02 -3.86
N TRP A 285 10.52 4.33 -5.08
CA TRP A 285 10.80 3.34 -6.10
C TRP A 285 12.23 3.40 -6.61
N SER A 286 12.89 2.25 -6.74
CA SER A 286 14.17 2.13 -7.43
C SER A 286 14.00 2.04 -8.95
N THR A 287 15.08 2.28 -9.68
CA THR A 287 15.11 2.07 -11.15
C THR A 287 14.70 0.65 -11.53
N ALA A 288 15.14 -0.37 -10.78
CA ALA A 288 14.79 -1.77 -11.07
C ALA A 288 13.27 -2.02 -10.92
N MET A 289 12.63 -1.50 -9.86
CA MET A 289 11.17 -1.59 -9.67
C MET A 289 10.42 -0.95 -10.83
N ARG A 290 10.75 0.30 -11.16
CA ARG A 290 10.07 1.05 -12.22
C ARG A 290 10.22 0.38 -13.59
N ASN A 291 11.42 -0.10 -13.89
CA ASN A 291 11.70 -0.81 -15.14
C ASN A 291 10.92 -2.14 -15.22
N ALA A 292 10.86 -2.92 -14.14
CA ALA A 292 10.12 -4.18 -14.08
C ALA A 292 8.62 -3.97 -14.32
N VAL A 293 8.04 -2.95 -13.68
CA VAL A 293 6.61 -2.62 -13.81
C VAL A 293 6.30 -2.04 -15.20
N THR A 294 7.15 -1.16 -15.73
CA THR A 294 7.00 -0.64 -17.09
C THR A 294 7.05 -1.76 -18.13
N ALA A 295 8.03 -2.67 -18.01
CA ALA A 295 8.15 -3.83 -18.91
C ALA A 295 6.93 -4.76 -18.81
N ALA A 296 6.40 -4.99 -17.61
CA ALA A 296 5.19 -5.78 -17.40
C ALA A 296 3.98 -5.14 -18.08
N ARG A 297 3.74 -3.82 -17.92
CA ARG A 297 2.71 -3.06 -18.63
C ARG A 297 2.83 -3.25 -20.15
N ASP A 298 4.04 -3.10 -20.66
CA ASP A 298 4.30 -3.15 -22.10
C ASP A 298 4.18 -4.57 -22.67
N THR A 299 4.04 -5.60 -21.82
CA THR A 299 3.72 -6.99 -22.20
C THR A 299 2.29 -7.42 -21.87
N GLY A 300 1.42 -6.50 -21.42
CA GLY A 300 -0.02 -6.75 -21.23
C GLY A 300 -0.46 -6.90 -19.77
N VAL A 301 0.42 -6.73 -18.79
CA VAL A 301 0.05 -6.73 -17.37
C VAL A 301 -0.63 -5.41 -17.01
N ASN A 302 -1.86 -5.47 -16.50
CA ASN A 302 -2.58 -4.29 -16.05
C ASN A 302 -1.91 -3.71 -14.79
N LEU A 303 -1.94 -2.38 -14.62
CA LEU A 303 -1.37 -1.70 -13.45
C LEU A 303 -2.43 -0.93 -12.70
N VAL A 304 -2.39 -1.00 -11.37
CA VAL A 304 -3.29 -0.26 -10.48
C VAL A 304 -2.48 0.43 -9.38
N PHE A 305 -2.68 1.72 -9.22
CA PHE A 305 -2.13 2.54 -8.14
C PHE A 305 -3.30 3.02 -7.26
N LEU A 306 -3.42 2.47 -6.04
CA LEU A 306 -4.57 2.72 -5.16
C LEU A 306 -4.25 3.78 -4.10
N SER A 307 -3.61 4.86 -4.53
CA SER A 307 -3.25 6.00 -3.70
C SER A 307 -3.03 7.24 -4.56
N ALA A 308 -2.40 8.26 -3.99
CA ALA A 308 -1.68 9.32 -4.67
C ALA A 308 -0.19 9.21 -4.38
N ASN A 309 0.60 10.02 -5.08
CA ASN A 309 2.05 10.16 -4.87
C ASN A 309 2.79 8.82 -5.04
N ALA A 310 2.32 7.96 -5.95
CA ALA A 310 2.99 6.72 -6.29
C ALA A 310 4.19 6.98 -7.23
N VAL A 311 5.26 6.19 -7.09
CA VAL A 311 6.46 6.25 -7.97
C VAL A 311 7.12 7.65 -8.00
N PHE A 312 7.08 8.39 -6.88
CA PHE A 312 7.54 9.78 -6.84
C PHE A 312 9.02 9.93 -6.49
N ARG A 313 9.49 9.21 -5.46
CA ARG A 313 10.87 9.29 -4.98
C ARG A 313 11.74 8.20 -5.59
N HIS A 314 12.83 8.58 -6.24
CA HIS A 314 13.83 7.61 -6.67
C HIS A 314 14.74 7.22 -5.52
N ILE A 315 14.86 5.91 -5.29
CA ILE A 315 15.72 5.34 -4.24
C ILE A 315 16.77 4.39 -4.82
N ARG A 316 17.78 4.09 -4.00
CA ARG A 316 18.68 2.95 -4.17
C ARG A 316 18.88 2.23 -2.86
N PHE A 317 19.31 0.98 -2.94
CA PHE A 317 19.58 0.17 -1.76
C PHE A 317 21.06 0.01 -1.47
N ALA A 318 21.35 -0.31 -0.20
CA ALA A 318 22.64 -0.79 0.25
C ALA A 318 22.46 -1.95 1.23
N SER A 319 23.50 -2.76 1.36
CA SER A 319 23.53 -3.89 2.28
C SER A 319 23.71 -3.42 3.74
N SER A 320 23.18 -4.19 4.68
CA SER A 320 23.50 -4.13 6.09
C SER A 320 24.21 -5.41 6.55
N ARG A 321 24.45 -5.53 7.86
CA ARG A 321 24.98 -6.78 8.44
C ARG A 321 24.03 -7.98 8.34
N THR A 322 22.73 -7.77 8.10
CA THR A 322 21.72 -8.83 8.00
C THR A 322 21.49 -9.31 6.57
N GLY A 323 21.94 -8.56 5.57
CA GLY A 323 21.82 -8.97 4.17
C GLY A 323 21.87 -7.80 3.17
N PRO A 324 21.65 -8.09 1.88
CA PRO A 324 21.48 -7.07 0.85
C PRO A 324 20.18 -6.29 1.06
N ASP A 325 20.09 -5.13 0.42
CA ASP A 325 18.88 -4.29 0.27
C ASP A 325 18.13 -3.96 1.58
N ARG A 326 18.94 -3.84 2.66
CA ARG A 326 18.44 -3.55 4.01
C ARG A 326 18.54 -2.08 4.40
N ILE A 327 19.13 -1.26 3.55
CA ILE A 327 19.26 0.18 3.74
C ILE A 327 18.72 0.86 2.49
N GLU A 328 17.65 1.61 2.66
CA GLU A 328 17.04 2.45 1.64
C GLU A 328 17.66 3.85 1.71
N ILE A 329 18.11 4.38 0.57
CA ILE A 329 18.82 5.65 0.46
C ILE A 329 17.99 6.61 -0.39
N ASN A 330 17.71 7.81 0.18
CA ASN A 330 17.08 8.90 -0.56
C ASN A 330 17.55 10.27 -0.03
N TYR A 331 18.36 10.95 -0.82
CA TYR A 331 18.82 12.31 -0.49
C TYR A 331 17.76 13.38 -0.73
N LYS A 332 16.77 13.12 -1.58
CA LYS A 332 15.69 14.06 -2.00
C LYS A 332 16.22 15.37 -2.62
N ARG A 333 17.49 15.44 -2.95
CA ARG A 333 18.19 16.67 -3.44
C ARG A 333 19.38 16.30 -4.32
N THR A 334 19.85 17.28 -5.08
CA THR A 334 21.09 17.20 -5.85
C THR A 334 22.37 17.12 -4.98
N THR A 335 22.25 17.13 -3.67
CA THR A 335 23.35 16.88 -2.71
C THR A 335 23.76 15.41 -2.62
N ASP A 336 23.11 14.52 -3.36
CA ASP A 336 23.52 13.12 -3.48
C ASP A 336 24.96 13.04 -3.98
N PRO A 337 25.87 12.29 -3.30
CA PRO A 337 27.28 12.16 -3.70
C PRO A 337 27.50 11.60 -5.11
N LEU A 338 26.46 10.99 -5.71
CA LEU A 338 26.49 10.44 -7.08
C LEU A 338 26.12 11.48 -8.15
N TYR A 339 25.59 12.64 -7.75
CA TYR A 339 25.23 13.70 -8.68
C TYR A 339 26.43 14.13 -9.54
N GLY A 340 26.24 14.18 -10.85
CA GLY A 340 27.31 14.47 -11.83
C GLY A 340 28.32 13.34 -12.06
N LYS A 341 28.20 12.19 -11.36
CA LYS A 341 29.07 11.02 -11.51
C LYS A 341 28.34 9.79 -12.03
N LYS A 342 27.18 9.48 -11.44
CA LYS A 342 26.32 8.35 -11.77
C LYS A 342 24.85 8.82 -11.75
N ASN A 343 24.52 9.65 -12.69
CA ASN A 343 23.24 10.36 -12.70
C ASN A 343 22.00 9.43 -12.65
N ALA A 344 22.08 8.24 -13.23
CA ALA A 344 21.00 7.25 -13.17
C ALA A 344 20.75 6.64 -11.77
N GLU A 345 21.70 6.83 -10.83
CA GLU A 345 21.60 6.33 -9.46
C GLU A 345 21.30 7.46 -8.44
N VAL A 346 21.17 8.72 -8.90
CA VAL A 346 20.91 9.87 -8.02
C VAL A 346 19.50 9.80 -7.44
N THR A 347 19.38 9.93 -6.13
CA THR A 347 18.11 9.80 -5.40
C THR A 347 17.43 11.16 -5.20
N VAL A 348 16.81 11.66 -6.25
CA VAL A 348 15.94 12.84 -6.31
C VAL A 348 14.50 12.38 -6.60
N ASP A 349 13.59 13.31 -6.82
CA ASP A 349 12.27 12.97 -7.34
C ASP A 349 12.41 12.50 -8.79
N TRP A 350 11.62 11.50 -9.21
CA TRP A 350 11.70 10.97 -10.58
C TRP A 350 11.55 12.06 -11.64
N ARG A 351 10.75 13.08 -11.36
CA ARG A 351 10.51 14.23 -12.24
C ARG A 351 11.68 15.20 -12.34
N GLU A 352 12.59 15.18 -11.36
CA GLU A 352 13.68 16.13 -11.26
C GLU A 352 14.92 15.69 -12.06
N PRO A 353 15.74 16.66 -12.59
CA PRO A 353 17.03 16.31 -13.11
C PRO A 353 17.92 15.66 -12.03
N PRO A 354 18.75 14.69 -12.38
CA PRO A 354 19.11 14.26 -13.75
C PRO A 354 18.21 13.17 -14.34
N LEU A 355 17.16 12.71 -13.66
CA LEU A 355 16.27 11.64 -14.12
C LEU A 355 15.27 12.16 -15.16
N SER A 356 14.54 13.22 -14.83
CA SER A 356 13.55 13.88 -15.70
C SER A 356 12.52 12.93 -16.31
N ASP A 357 12.09 11.91 -15.54
CA ASP A 357 11.11 10.91 -15.91
C ASP A 357 9.96 10.90 -14.90
N PRO A 358 9.00 11.83 -15.03
CA PRO A 358 7.93 11.98 -14.03
C PRO A 358 7.07 10.74 -13.93
N GLU A 359 6.50 10.53 -12.74
CA GLU A 359 5.60 9.42 -12.42
C GLU A 359 4.43 9.32 -13.38
N SER A 360 3.90 10.45 -13.85
CA SER A 360 2.76 10.53 -14.78
C SER A 360 2.96 9.76 -16.10
N SER A 361 4.21 9.52 -16.51
CA SER A 361 4.52 8.68 -17.67
C SER A 361 4.16 7.20 -17.45
N LEU A 362 4.04 6.77 -16.18
CA LEU A 362 3.69 5.41 -15.78
C LEU A 362 2.31 5.33 -15.11
N THR A 363 1.98 6.21 -14.15
CA THR A 363 0.71 6.17 -13.42
C THR A 363 -0.41 6.85 -14.19
N GLY A 364 -0.12 7.85 -15.00
CA GLY A 364 -1.09 8.67 -15.74
C GLY A 364 -1.40 9.99 -15.07
N ALA A 365 -1.17 10.12 -13.76
CA ALA A 365 -1.37 11.36 -13.00
C ALA A 365 -0.05 11.81 -12.35
N TYR A 366 -0.03 13.04 -11.86
CA TYR A 366 1.14 13.75 -11.40
C TYR A 366 0.88 14.26 -9.98
N TYR A 367 1.69 13.82 -9.00
CA TYR A 367 1.57 14.29 -7.62
C TYR A 367 1.70 15.79 -7.54
N GLU A 368 0.78 16.44 -6.83
CA GLU A 368 0.76 17.89 -6.78
C GLU A 368 1.00 18.47 -5.40
N CYS A 369 0.22 18.08 -4.39
CA CYS A 369 0.31 18.75 -3.09
C CYS A 369 -0.31 17.94 -1.94
N ASN A 370 0.01 18.34 -0.71
CA ASN A 370 -0.61 17.94 0.55
C ASN A 370 -0.46 19.05 1.62
N PRO A 371 -1.23 19.02 2.73
CA PRO A 371 -2.40 18.19 2.94
C PRO A 371 -3.66 18.80 2.34
N VAL A 372 -4.59 17.94 1.90
CA VAL A 372 -5.94 18.33 1.53
C VAL A 372 -6.98 17.43 2.20
N ASP A 373 -8.21 17.93 2.34
CA ASP A 373 -9.40 17.16 2.69
C ASP A 373 -10.57 17.72 1.86
N ALA A 374 -10.96 16.96 0.83
CA ALA A 374 -11.99 17.36 -0.09
C ALA A 374 -12.90 16.18 -0.47
N PRO A 375 -14.12 16.45 -0.98
CA PRO A 375 -14.95 15.40 -1.55
C PRO A 375 -14.41 14.97 -2.91
N MET A 376 -14.42 13.67 -3.18
CA MET A 376 -14.23 13.14 -4.53
C MET A 376 -15.45 13.45 -5.38
N VAL A 377 -15.25 13.97 -6.59
CA VAL A 377 -16.32 14.38 -7.52
C VAL A 377 -16.30 13.49 -8.75
N ILE A 378 -17.40 12.77 -8.98
CA ILE A 378 -17.57 11.91 -10.15
C ILE A 378 -17.84 12.78 -11.39
N THR A 379 -16.99 12.69 -12.40
CA THR A 379 -17.13 13.42 -13.66
C THR A 379 -17.43 12.54 -14.86
N ASN A 380 -17.11 11.24 -14.76
CA ASN A 380 -17.38 10.26 -15.81
C ASN A 380 -18.22 9.06 -15.32
N PRO A 381 -19.52 9.27 -14.94
CA PRO A 381 -20.34 8.22 -14.34
C PRO A 381 -20.69 7.06 -15.27
N HIS A 382 -20.50 7.25 -16.58
CA HIS A 382 -20.75 6.21 -17.59
C HIS A 382 -19.54 5.31 -17.87
N ASN A 383 -18.38 5.63 -17.26
CA ASN A 383 -17.23 4.75 -17.36
C ASN A 383 -17.57 3.38 -16.74
N TRP A 384 -17.04 2.32 -17.35
CA TRP A 384 -17.28 0.93 -16.92
C TRP A 384 -16.92 0.67 -15.45
N LEU A 385 -15.98 1.43 -14.88
CA LEU A 385 -15.61 1.37 -13.47
C LEU A 385 -16.81 1.60 -12.54
N PHE A 386 -17.76 2.45 -12.94
CA PHE A 386 -18.95 2.75 -12.13
C PHE A 386 -20.19 1.92 -12.51
N ALA A 387 -20.04 0.91 -13.36
CA ALA A 387 -21.17 0.06 -13.73
C ALA A 387 -21.85 -0.56 -12.49
N GLY A 388 -23.18 -0.39 -12.38
CA GLY A 388 -23.98 -0.91 -11.26
C GLY A 388 -23.82 -0.19 -9.91
N THR A 389 -22.93 0.81 -9.79
CA THR A 389 -22.68 1.52 -8.52
C THR A 389 -23.73 2.58 -8.19
N GLY A 390 -24.45 3.07 -9.21
CA GLY A 390 -25.36 4.21 -9.08
C GLY A 390 -24.65 5.56 -9.00
N ALA A 391 -23.38 5.64 -9.44
CA ALA A 391 -22.65 6.90 -9.60
C ALA A 391 -23.38 7.85 -10.57
N LYS A 392 -23.31 9.16 -10.31
CA LYS A 392 -23.93 10.21 -11.11
C LYS A 392 -22.95 11.34 -11.34
N LEU A 393 -23.10 12.04 -12.47
CA LEU A 393 -22.33 13.24 -12.78
C LEU A 393 -22.48 14.26 -11.64
N GLY A 394 -21.36 14.81 -11.18
CA GLY A 394 -21.31 15.78 -10.09
C GLY A 394 -21.55 15.20 -8.69
N MET A 395 -21.72 13.86 -8.55
CA MET A 395 -21.84 13.22 -7.24
C MET A 395 -20.58 13.49 -6.41
N ARG A 396 -20.78 13.98 -5.19
CA ARG A 396 -19.70 14.30 -4.24
C ARG A 396 -19.65 13.26 -3.14
N LEU A 397 -18.52 12.60 -3.00
CA LEU A 397 -18.25 11.60 -1.96
C LEU A 397 -17.32 12.27 -0.92
N PRO A 398 -17.81 12.58 0.29
CA PRO A 398 -17.08 13.39 1.26
C PRO A 398 -15.83 12.68 1.77
N HIS A 399 -14.77 13.47 2.07
CA HIS A 399 -13.53 13.00 2.72
C HIS A 399 -12.83 11.84 1.99
N LEU A 400 -12.82 11.87 0.65
CA LEU A 400 -12.13 10.85 -0.15
C LEU A 400 -10.97 11.40 -0.99
N VAL A 401 -10.76 12.72 -1.01
CA VAL A 401 -9.55 13.34 -1.56
C VAL A 401 -8.71 13.85 -0.40
N GLY A 402 -7.55 13.25 -0.19
CA GLY A 402 -6.62 13.56 0.89
C GLY A 402 -5.67 12.40 1.23
N SER A 403 -4.72 12.54 2.13
CA SER A 403 -4.11 13.83 2.49
C SER A 403 -3.28 14.37 1.33
N GLU A 404 -2.86 13.50 0.43
CA GLU A 404 -2.14 13.74 -0.82
C GLU A 404 -3.06 13.50 -2.01
N TYR A 405 -2.79 14.19 -3.11
CA TYR A 405 -3.53 13.99 -4.35
C TYR A 405 -2.64 14.12 -5.58
N ASP A 406 -3.07 13.45 -6.64
CA ASP A 406 -2.50 13.53 -7.97
C ASP A 406 -3.44 14.26 -8.91
N ARG A 407 -2.87 14.83 -9.97
CA ARG A 407 -3.61 15.51 -11.04
C ARG A 407 -3.16 15.03 -12.41
N VAL A 408 -4.10 14.90 -13.34
CA VAL A 408 -3.77 14.71 -14.75
C VAL A 408 -3.28 16.03 -15.32
N ASN A 409 -2.00 16.09 -15.69
CA ASN A 409 -1.35 17.30 -16.18
C ASN A 409 -0.89 17.15 -17.64
N PRO A 410 -1.58 17.77 -18.60
CA PRO A 410 -1.19 17.69 -20.01
C PRO A 410 0.12 18.42 -20.35
N GLY A 411 0.65 19.24 -19.43
CA GLY A 411 1.91 19.97 -19.59
C GLY A 411 3.16 19.13 -19.31
N VAL A 412 3.01 17.89 -18.80
CA VAL A 412 4.09 16.93 -18.52
C VAL A 412 3.88 15.64 -19.32
N PRO A 413 4.88 14.75 -19.40
CA PRO A 413 4.72 13.44 -20.01
C PRO A 413 3.51 12.70 -19.43
N THR A 414 2.41 12.65 -20.17
CA THR A 414 1.13 12.03 -19.82
C THR A 414 0.64 11.18 -20.99
N PRO A 415 0.02 10.00 -20.75
CA PRO A 415 -0.52 9.16 -21.80
C PRO A 415 -1.54 9.91 -22.69
N LYS A 416 -1.43 9.77 -24.02
CA LYS A 416 -2.26 10.56 -24.97
C LYS A 416 -3.75 10.26 -24.88
N ASN A 417 -4.13 9.04 -24.50
CA ASN A 417 -5.51 8.57 -24.38
C ASN A 417 -6.00 8.57 -22.93
N ILE A 418 -5.43 9.45 -22.08
CA ILE A 418 -5.81 9.53 -20.68
C ILE A 418 -7.29 9.89 -20.53
N GLU A 419 -8.00 9.15 -19.71
CA GLU A 419 -9.40 9.32 -19.35
C GLU A 419 -9.50 9.67 -17.86
N VAL A 420 -9.97 10.87 -17.56
CA VAL A 420 -10.24 11.34 -16.19
C VAL A 420 -11.58 10.76 -15.74
N ILE A 421 -11.57 10.10 -14.60
CA ILE A 421 -12.72 9.37 -14.03
C ILE A 421 -13.42 10.24 -12.98
N THR A 422 -12.62 10.85 -12.10
CA THR A 422 -13.06 11.84 -11.12
C THR A 422 -12.24 13.12 -11.29
N HIS A 423 -12.86 14.28 -11.05
CA HIS A 423 -12.20 15.59 -11.15
C HIS A 423 -12.70 16.46 -10.00
N SER A 424 -11.92 16.55 -8.95
CA SER A 424 -12.33 17.01 -7.63
C SER A 424 -11.67 18.33 -7.30
N PRO A 425 -12.40 19.44 -7.21
CA PRO A 425 -11.82 20.73 -6.79
C PRO A 425 -11.21 20.63 -5.41
N VAL A 426 -9.96 21.08 -5.28
CA VAL A 426 -9.19 21.11 -4.02
C VAL A 426 -8.60 22.49 -3.79
N ASN A 427 -8.28 22.80 -2.53
CA ASN A 427 -7.44 23.92 -2.16
C ASN A 427 -6.30 23.39 -1.30
N CYS A 428 -5.07 23.47 -1.82
CA CYS A 428 -3.89 23.04 -1.11
C CYS A 428 -3.00 24.24 -0.82
N GLN A 429 -2.74 24.48 0.47
CA GLN A 429 -1.87 25.58 0.93
C GLN A 429 -2.25 26.97 0.37
N GLY A 430 -3.56 27.17 0.07
CA GLY A 430 -4.09 28.41 -0.48
C GLY A 430 -4.16 28.47 -2.01
N ALA A 431 -3.64 27.50 -2.72
CA ALA A 431 -3.77 27.36 -4.17
C ALA A 431 -4.97 26.47 -4.52
N ASN A 432 -5.77 26.89 -5.50
CA ASN A 432 -6.86 26.08 -6.04
C ASN A 432 -6.32 25.16 -7.13
N SER A 433 -6.76 23.92 -7.11
CA SER A 433 -6.41 22.88 -8.09
C SER A 433 -7.50 21.80 -8.16
N PHE A 434 -7.15 20.67 -8.78
CA PHE A 434 -8.02 19.51 -8.93
C PHE A 434 -7.27 18.23 -8.58
N ALA A 435 -7.95 17.30 -7.92
CA ALA A 435 -7.49 15.93 -7.74
C ALA A 435 -8.22 15.04 -8.74
N ASP A 436 -7.47 14.19 -9.46
CA ASP A 436 -8.00 13.36 -10.52
C ASP A 436 -7.72 11.88 -10.26
N SER A 437 -8.72 11.02 -10.39
CA SER A 437 -8.47 9.62 -10.72
C SER A 437 -8.48 9.43 -12.23
N ALA A 438 -7.63 8.55 -12.73
CA ALA A 438 -7.36 8.44 -14.14
C ALA A 438 -7.24 6.99 -14.62
N TYR A 439 -7.58 6.78 -15.89
CA TYR A 439 -7.43 5.50 -16.58
C TYR A 439 -6.81 5.73 -17.96
N TYR A 440 -5.88 4.88 -18.36
CA TYR A 440 -5.38 4.85 -19.73
C TYR A 440 -5.05 3.43 -20.18
N THR A 441 -4.88 3.24 -21.49
CA THR A 441 -4.52 1.95 -22.07
C THR A 441 -3.30 2.08 -22.96
N VAL A 442 -2.52 0.99 -23.06
CA VAL A 442 -1.32 0.96 -23.90
C VAL A 442 -1.47 -0.07 -25.02
N ARG A 443 -0.51 -0.07 -25.97
CA ARG A 443 -0.56 -0.91 -27.17
C ARG A 443 -0.60 -2.41 -26.87
N SER A 444 -0.03 -2.85 -25.74
CA SER A 444 -0.08 -4.25 -25.31
C SER A 444 -1.49 -4.71 -24.90
N GLY A 445 -2.45 -3.79 -24.80
CA GLY A 445 -3.78 -4.01 -24.27
C GLY A 445 -3.86 -3.83 -22.74
N ALA A 446 -2.77 -3.59 -22.05
CA ALA A 446 -2.82 -3.31 -20.61
C ALA A 446 -3.61 -2.03 -20.32
N GLY A 447 -4.45 -2.07 -19.29
CA GLY A 447 -5.04 -0.91 -18.65
C GLY A 447 -4.19 -0.44 -17.46
N VAL A 448 -4.16 0.86 -17.24
CA VAL A 448 -3.53 1.47 -16.06
C VAL A 448 -4.54 2.37 -15.38
N PHE A 449 -4.75 2.17 -14.09
CA PHE A 449 -5.65 2.97 -13.26
C PHE A 449 -4.85 3.61 -12.11
N ASP A 450 -5.11 4.89 -11.89
CA ASP A 450 -4.59 5.67 -10.78
C ASP A 450 -5.76 6.27 -9.99
N ALA A 451 -5.81 6.00 -8.68
CA ALA A 451 -6.87 6.51 -7.81
C ALA A 451 -6.73 8.01 -7.52
N GLY A 452 -5.51 8.57 -7.64
CA GLY A 452 -5.22 9.99 -7.48
C GLY A 452 -5.46 10.57 -6.08
N THR A 453 -5.64 9.72 -5.06
CA THR A 453 -5.86 10.15 -3.68
C THR A 453 -5.39 9.10 -2.68
N SER A 454 -4.67 9.52 -1.64
CA SER A 454 -4.22 8.61 -0.57
C SER A 454 -5.39 8.07 0.28
N TRP A 455 -6.56 8.69 0.22
CA TRP A 455 -7.74 8.27 0.98
C TRP A 455 -8.68 7.34 0.23
N PHE A 456 -8.33 6.88 -0.96
CA PHE A 456 -9.13 5.89 -1.70
C PHE A 456 -9.53 4.68 -0.85
N PRO A 457 -8.63 4.06 -0.04
CA PRO A 457 -8.98 2.91 0.80
C PRO A 457 -10.06 3.20 1.84
N LEU A 458 -10.20 4.46 2.30
CA LEU A 458 -11.21 4.86 3.28
C LEU A 458 -12.64 4.77 2.74
N GLY A 459 -12.80 4.74 1.42
CA GLY A 459 -14.09 4.55 0.75
C GLY A 459 -14.59 3.10 0.75
N LEU A 460 -13.79 2.14 1.19
CA LEU A 460 -14.13 0.72 1.13
C LEU A 460 -14.98 0.26 2.33
N PRO A 461 -15.93 -0.68 2.13
CA PRO A 461 -16.65 -1.31 3.23
C PRO A 461 -15.73 -1.95 4.27
N GLU A 462 -14.61 -2.53 3.82
CA GLU A 462 -13.59 -3.19 4.64
C GLU A 462 -12.82 -2.19 5.53
N ALA A 463 -12.80 -0.92 5.16
CA ALA A 463 -12.31 0.19 6.01
C ALA A 463 -13.40 0.77 6.93
N GLY A 464 -14.64 0.27 6.82
CA GLY A 464 -15.78 0.75 7.62
C GLY A 464 -16.65 1.81 6.94
N ALA A 465 -16.39 2.15 5.66
CA ALA A 465 -17.26 3.03 4.89
C ALA A 465 -18.68 2.44 4.78
N LYS A 466 -19.69 3.31 4.66
CA LYS A 466 -21.11 2.93 4.61
C LYS A 466 -21.87 3.70 3.53
N GLY A 467 -23.07 3.26 3.24
CA GLY A 467 -24.02 3.96 2.38
C GLY A 467 -23.51 4.14 0.94
N VAL A 468 -23.65 5.34 0.41
CA VAL A 468 -23.30 5.66 -0.98
C VAL A 468 -21.79 5.57 -1.24
N VAL A 469 -20.97 5.99 -0.29
CA VAL A 469 -19.50 5.94 -0.40
C VAL A 469 -19.04 4.50 -0.59
N ALA A 470 -19.41 3.61 0.33
CA ALA A 470 -19.05 2.19 0.26
C ALA A 470 -19.55 1.50 -1.03
N ARG A 471 -20.76 1.86 -1.48
CA ARG A 471 -21.34 1.30 -2.70
C ARG A 471 -20.59 1.76 -3.96
N VAL A 472 -20.25 3.04 -4.04
CA VAL A 472 -19.59 3.59 -5.24
C VAL A 472 -18.13 3.15 -5.28
N ILE A 473 -17.35 3.40 -4.24
CA ILE A 473 -15.91 3.07 -4.23
C ILE A 473 -15.68 1.56 -4.17
N GLY A 474 -16.44 0.83 -3.33
CA GLY A 474 -16.36 -0.63 -3.32
C GLY A 474 -16.79 -1.28 -4.64
N GLY A 475 -17.79 -0.70 -5.32
CA GLY A 475 -18.22 -1.14 -6.66
C GLY A 475 -17.18 -0.82 -7.73
N GLU A 476 -16.59 0.38 -7.71
CA GLU A 476 -15.51 0.81 -8.59
C GLU A 476 -14.31 -0.16 -8.49
N LEU A 477 -13.82 -0.40 -7.26
CA LEU A 477 -12.70 -1.33 -7.05
C LEU A 477 -13.08 -2.76 -7.45
N THR A 478 -14.30 -3.21 -7.20
CA THR A 478 -14.78 -4.53 -7.64
C THR A 478 -14.73 -4.65 -9.16
N ASN A 479 -15.27 -3.68 -9.89
CA ASN A 479 -15.28 -3.68 -11.36
C ASN A 479 -13.86 -3.66 -11.92
N LEU A 480 -12.99 -2.81 -11.35
CA LEU A 480 -11.57 -2.71 -11.71
C LEU A 480 -10.85 -4.06 -11.54
N LEU A 481 -10.95 -4.67 -10.36
CA LEU A 481 -10.25 -5.91 -10.05
C LEU A 481 -10.74 -7.09 -10.90
N LEU A 482 -12.05 -7.20 -11.13
CA LEU A 482 -12.62 -8.26 -11.97
C LEU A 482 -12.17 -8.11 -13.42
N ALA A 483 -12.21 -6.90 -13.99
CA ALA A 483 -11.77 -6.64 -15.36
C ALA A 483 -10.26 -6.91 -15.52
N PHE A 484 -9.44 -6.44 -14.58
CA PHE A 484 -7.99 -6.58 -14.63
C PHE A 484 -7.52 -8.01 -14.37
N SER A 485 -8.24 -8.79 -13.59
CA SER A 485 -7.94 -10.20 -13.36
C SER A 485 -8.31 -11.12 -14.56
N ALA A 486 -9.12 -10.63 -15.48
CA ALA A 486 -9.52 -11.37 -16.67
C ALA A 486 -8.51 -11.31 -17.82
N GLY A 487 -7.48 -10.44 -17.73
CA GLY A 487 -6.46 -10.25 -18.77
C GLY A 487 -6.29 -8.77 -19.15
N PRO A 488 -5.63 -8.45 -20.26
CA PRO A 488 -5.37 -7.07 -20.70
C PRO A 488 -6.67 -6.28 -20.87
N ALA A 489 -6.98 -5.44 -19.88
CA ALA A 489 -8.29 -4.77 -19.76
C ALA A 489 -8.58 -3.78 -20.88
N GLY A 490 -7.56 -3.17 -21.49
CA GLY A 490 -7.71 -2.23 -22.59
C GLY A 490 -8.25 -2.85 -23.87
N VAL A 491 -8.28 -4.19 -23.97
CA VAL A 491 -8.94 -4.89 -25.11
C VAL A 491 -10.46 -4.77 -25.01
N ALA A 492 -11.02 -4.95 -23.81
CA ALA A 492 -12.46 -4.85 -23.56
C ALA A 492 -12.90 -3.41 -23.20
N HIS A 493 -12.01 -2.66 -22.59
CA HIS A 493 -12.24 -1.31 -22.06
C HIS A 493 -11.16 -0.34 -22.53
N PRO A 494 -11.12 0.01 -23.84
CA PRO A 494 -10.17 1.01 -24.32
C PRO A 494 -10.44 2.37 -23.66
N ALA A 495 -9.37 3.07 -23.27
CA ALA A 495 -9.50 4.40 -22.68
C ALA A 495 -9.83 5.45 -23.74
N HIS A 496 -10.66 6.40 -23.39
CA HIS A 496 -11.12 7.49 -24.24
C HIS A 496 -10.72 8.85 -23.66
N ARG A 497 -9.82 9.55 -24.36
CA ARG A 497 -9.37 10.89 -23.93
C ARG A 497 -10.57 11.82 -23.72
N ASN A 498 -10.66 12.43 -22.52
CA ASN A 498 -11.74 13.35 -22.17
C ASN A 498 -11.27 14.64 -21.50
N ILE A 499 -9.97 14.84 -21.30
CA ILE A 499 -9.41 16.02 -20.61
C ILE A 499 -9.79 17.32 -21.31
N ASP A 500 -9.96 17.32 -22.64
CA ASP A 500 -10.31 18.51 -23.40
C ASP A 500 -11.76 18.99 -23.14
N ALA A 501 -12.59 18.12 -22.55
CA ALA A 501 -13.96 18.47 -22.12
C ALA A 501 -14.02 19.04 -20.69
N LEU A 502 -12.92 18.97 -19.95
CA LEU A 502 -12.77 19.53 -18.61
C LEU A 502 -12.17 20.93 -18.78
N HIS A 503 -13.02 21.96 -18.82
CA HIS A 503 -12.65 23.36 -19.16
C HIS A 503 -11.60 23.95 -18.22
N GLU A 504 -11.45 23.41 -17.04
CA GLU A 504 -10.52 23.83 -15.99
C GLU A 504 -9.05 23.53 -16.32
N PHE A 505 -8.76 22.67 -17.31
CA PHE A 505 -7.38 22.41 -17.74
C PHE A 505 -6.77 23.52 -18.60
N ALA A 506 -7.60 24.34 -19.25
CA ALA A 506 -7.13 25.38 -20.16
C ALA A 506 -6.86 26.68 -19.39
N GLY A 507 -5.61 26.94 -19.04
CA GLY A 507 -5.19 28.23 -18.51
C GLY A 507 -5.04 28.32 -17.00
N ASP A 508 -4.85 27.21 -16.32
CA ASP A 508 -4.63 27.19 -14.87
C ASP A 508 -3.20 27.67 -14.54
N PRO A 509 -3.02 28.77 -13.78
CA PRO A 509 -1.72 29.36 -13.50
C PRO A 509 -0.88 28.62 -12.45
N ILE A 510 -1.39 27.54 -11.85
CA ILE A 510 -0.73 26.85 -10.73
C ILE A 510 0.60 26.17 -11.14
N TRP A 511 0.83 25.95 -12.42
CA TRP A 511 1.99 25.23 -12.95
C TRP A 511 3.24 26.10 -13.21
N GLY A 512 3.24 27.34 -12.79
CA GLY A 512 4.36 28.26 -13.04
C GLY A 512 4.91 28.95 -11.78
N GLN A 513 4.58 28.49 -10.58
CA GLN A 513 5.07 29.09 -9.34
C GLN A 513 5.95 28.15 -8.54
#